data_713d473e2fe208f6cac5f1defef4c335
#
_entry.id   713d473e2fe208f6cac5f1defef4c335
#
_cell.length_a   1.000
_cell.length_b   1.000
_cell.length_c   1.000
_cell.angle_alpha   90.00
_cell.angle_beta   90.00
_cell.angle_gamma   90.00
#
_symmetry.space_group_name_H-M   'P 1'
#
loop_
_entity.id
_entity.type
_entity.pdbx_description
1 polymer ?
#
loop_
_entity_poly.entity_id
_entity_poly.type
_entity_poly.pdbx_seq_one_letter_code
_entity_poly.pdbx_strand_id
1 'polypeptide(L)'
;AALAVISQARLLAASELWNGNPRFKDFKNKDGELLAPQTKDQEKWRIAAEAAEDVIDLGIYHLYHNTESGDREFDPYLSFRELFMSGNHAEVIFATHKSGDWQWGYDKRCNPKNGGYSMQNATQNIVDAFLTRDGLDINDDENYSEEGFAQKDDPDEYGKVRNEINRGY
;
A
#
# COMPACT_ATOMS: atom_id res chain seq x y z
N ALA A 1 -6.42 18.01 7.10
CA ALA A 1 -5.10 17.50 7.49
C ALA A 1 -5.10 16.94 8.92
N ALA A 2 -5.55 17.70 9.95
CA ALA A 2 -5.50 17.24 11.35
C ALA A 2 -6.23 15.92 11.58
N LEU A 3 -7.47 15.77 11.09
CA LEU A 3 -8.25 14.53 11.20
C LEU A 3 -7.54 13.33 10.53
N ALA A 4 -6.91 13.53 9.38
CA ALA A 4 -6.17 12.47 8.71
C ALA A 4 -4.95 12.01 9.54
N VAL A 5 -4.24 12.93 10.20
CA VAL A 5 -3.14 12.58 11.11
C VAL A 5 -3.65 11.82 12.33
N ILE A 6 -4.80 12.23 12.88
CA ILE A 6 -5.45 11.53 14.00
C ILE A 6 -5.83 10.10 13.58
N SER A 7 -6.44 9.93 12.40
CA SER A 7 -6.81 8.62 11.85
C SER A 7 -5.59 7.70 11.73
N GLN A 8 -4.50 8.17 11.13
CA GLN A 8 -3.26 7.41 11.02
C GLN A 8 -2.66 7.05 12.39
N ALA A 9 -2.64 7.99 13.33
CA ALA A 9 -2.11 7.74 14.66
C ALA A 9 -2.94 6.69 15.44
N ARG A 10 -4.27 6.73 15.31
CA ARG A 10 -5.17 5.76 15.94
C ARG A 10 -5.06 4.38 15.31
N LEU A 11 -4.94 4.30 13.99
CA LEU A 11 -4.71 3.05 13.28
C LEU A 11 -3.39 2.42 13.72
N LEU A 12 -2.33 3.20 13.79
CA LEU A 12 -1.03 2.72 14.27
C LEU A 12 -1.11 2.23 15.72
N ALA A 13 -1.80 2.97 16.60
CA ALA A 13 -1.99 2.58 18.00
C ALA A 13 -2.85 1.31 18.18
N ALA A 14 -3.74 1.01 17.24
CA ALA A 14 -4.55 -0.21 17.19
C ALA A 14 -3.78 -1.41 16.65
N SER A 15 -2.75 -1.17 15.83
CA SER A 15 -1.98 -2.21 15.15
C SER A 15 -1.29 -3.18 16.13
N GLU A 16 -1.03 -4.39 15.66
CA GLU A 16 -0.33 -5.41 16.45
C GLU A 16 1.10 -5.01 16.84
N LEU A 17 1.67 -4.02 16.14
CA LEU A 17 2.97 -3.47 16.50
C LEU A 17 2.96 -2.81 17.88
N TRP A 18 1.90 -2.06 18.22
CA TRP A 18 1.85 -1.28 19.46
C TRP A 18 0.81 -1.76 20.45
N ASN A 19 -0.23 -2.44 20.02
CA ASN A 19 -1.37 -2.81 20.85
C ASN A 19 -1.14 -4.12 21.61
N GLY A 20 -0.46 -4.04 22.73
CA GLY A 20 -0.16 -5.20 23.58
C GLY A 20 0.90 -6.15 23.00
N ASN A 21 1.84 -5.63 22.22
CA ASN A 21 2.91 -6.44 21.65
C ASN A 21 3.88 -6.95 22.73
N PRO A 22 4.07 -8.27 22.85
CA PRO A 22 4.96 -8.86 23.86
C PRO A 22 6.41 -8.39 23.77
N ARG A 23 6.87 -7.90 22.61
CA ARG A 23 8.22 -7.36 22.43
C ARG A 23 8.47 -6.10 23.24
N PHE A 24 7.42 -5.36 23.58
CA PHE A 24 7.47 -4.14 24.38
C PHE A 24 7.00 -4.38 25.83
N LYS A 25 6.97 -5.65 26.26
CA LYS A 25 6.68 -5.98 27.65
C LYS A 25 7.72 -5.32 28.55
N ASP A 26 7.24 -4.67 29.59
CA ASP A 26 8.08 -3.97 30.58
C ASP A 26 8.98 -2.87 30.03
N PHE A 27 8.70 -2.38 28.80
CA PHE A 27 9.41 -1.23 28.23
C PHE A 27 9.06 0.04 29.00
N LYS A 28 10.05 0.62 29.69
CA LYS A 28 9.88 1.73 30.64
C LYS A 28 10.79 2.89 30.33
N ASN A 29 10.36 4.08 30.75
CA ASN A 29 11.22 5.26 30.81
C ASN A 29 12.15 5.19 32.05
N LYS A 30 12.96 6.25 32.24
CA LYS A 30 13.89 6.36 33.39
C LYS A 30 13.16 6.40 34.75
N ASP A 31 11.92 6.87 34.76
CA ASP A 31 11.10 7.03 35.96
C ASP A 31 10.28 5.76 36.27
N GLY A 32 10.42 4.72 35.44
CA GLY A 32 9.75 3.44 35.63
C GLY A 32 8.35 3.37 35.03
N GLU A 33 7.90 4.38 34.30
CA GLU A 33 6.60 4.38 33.61
C GLU A 33 6.63 3.49 32.37
N LEU A 34 5.59 2.72 32.17
CA LEU A 34 5.41 1.88 30.99
C LEU A 34 5.12 2.73 29.75
N LEU A 35 5.93 2.56 28.71
CA LEU A 35 5.84 3.34 27.46
C LEU A 35 4.99 2.65 26.37
N ALA A 36 4.56 1.41 26.61
CA ALA A 36 3.71 0.67 25.68
C ALA A 36 2.58 -0.05 26.42
N PRO A 37 1.41 -0.22 25.80
CA PRO A 37 0.33 -1.03 26.33
C PRO A 37 0.78 -2.47 26.57
N GLN A 38 0.48 -3.01 27.76
CA GLN A 38 0.88 -4.36 28.15
C GLN A 38 -0.12 -5.43 27.72
N THR A 39 -1.35 -5.03 27.39
CA THR A 39 -2.43 -5.90 26.96
C THR A 39 -3.06 -5.40 25.68
N LYS A 40 -3.54 -6.32 24.84
CA LYS A 40 -4.27 -5.99 23.62
C LYS A 40 -5.65 -5.44 23.98
N ASP A 41 -5.95 -4.27 23.42
CA ASP A 41 -7.23 -3.59 23.57
C ASP A 41 -7.95 -3.54 22.22
N GLN A 42 -9.06 -4.27 22.08
CA GLN A 42 -9.84 -4.35 20.84
C GLN A 42 -10.59 -3.04 20.53
N GLU A 43 -10.87 -2.24 21.57
CA GLU A 43 -11.57 -0.97 21.43
C GLU A 43 -10.78 0.03 20.55
N LYS A 44 -9.46 -0.08 20.52
CA LYS A 44 -8.63 0.76 19.66
C LYS A 44 -8.94 0.62 18.17
N TRP A 45 -9.38 -0.56 17.73
CA TRP A 45 -9.80 -0.77 16.34
C TRP A 45 -11.07 0.00 16.01
N ARG A 46 -12.04 0.00 16.93
CA ARG A 46 -13.26 0.79 16.79
C ARG A 46 -12.94 2.29 16.71
N ILE A 47 -12.11 2.77 17.63
CA ILE A 47 -11.67 4.18 17.66
C ILE A 47 -10.89 4.56 16.38
N ALA A 48 -10.11 3.65 15.82
CA ALA A 48 -9.40 3.88 14.57
C ALA A 48 -10.35 3.95 13.37
N ALA A 49 -11.37 3.08 13.34
CA ALA A 49 -12.40 3.10 12.30
C ALA A 49 -13.22 4.41 12.34
N GLU A 50 -13.69 4.84 13.50
CA GLU A 50 -14.40 6.11 13.69
C GLU A 50 -13.55 7.31 13.24
N ALA A 51 -12.27 7.31 13.57
CA ALA A 51 -11.39 8.40 13.15
C ALA A 51 -11.13 8.42 11.63
N ALA A 52 -11.25 7.28 10.95
CA ALA A 52 -11.22 7.24 9.49
C ALA A 52 -12.55 7.74 8.89
N GLU A 53 -13.67 7.33 9.48
CA GLU A 53 -15.01 7.80 9.09
C GLU A 53 -15.15 9.32 9.22
N ASP A 54 -14.63 9.92 10.29
CA ASP A 54 -14.59 11.38 10.47
C ASP A 54 -13.92 12.11 9.28
N VAL A 55 -12.94 11.50 8.62
CA VAL A 55 -12.31 12.07 7.41
C VAL A 55 -13.21 11.93 6.20
N ILE A 56 -13.89 10.80 6.05
CA ILE A 56 -14.82 10.51 4.96
C ILE A 56 -16.04 11.46 5.05
N ASP A 57 -16.55 11.64 6.24
CA ASP A 57 -17.74 12.46 6.52
C ASP A 57 -17.55 13.96 6.27
N LEU A 58 -16.28 14.41 6.12
CA LEU A 58 -16.03 15.77 5.64
C LEU A 58 -16.61 16.02 4.24
N GLY A 59 -16.75 14.97 3.40
CA GLY A 59 -17.33 15.06 2.06
C GLY A 59 -16.52 15.92 1.07
N ILE A 60 -15.29 16.29 1.42
CA ILE A 60 -14.44 17.16 0.57
C ILE A 60 -13.38 16.38 -0.21
N TYR A 61 -13.16 15.12 0.16
CA TYR A 61 -12.24 14.22 -0.53
C TYR A 61 -13.03 13.09 -1.17
N HIS A 62 -12.61 12.66 -2.34
CA HIS A 62 -13.22 11.54 -3.05
C HIS A 62 -12.18 10.86 -3.93
N LEU A 63 -12.44 9.60 -4.27
CA LEU A 63 -11.57 8.83 -5.14
C LEU A 63 -11.43 9.52 -6.51
N TYR A 64 -10.22 9.50 -7.03
CA TYR A 64 -9.93 10.06 -8.34
C TYR A 64 -10.54 9.19 -9.44
N HIS A 65 -11.31 9.83 -10.31
CA HIS A 65 -11.88 9.18 -11.47
C HIS A 65 -11.38 9.88 -12.73
N ASN A 66 -10.76 9.13 -13.62
CA ASN A 66 -10.45 9.64 -14.93
C ASN A 66 -11.75 9.69 -15.75
N THR A 67 -12.11 10.89 -16.20
CA THR A 67 -13.30 11.17 -17.02
C THR A 67 -12.95 11.57 -18.44
N GLU A 68 -11.66 11.63 -18.79
CA GLU A 68 -11.21 12.12 -20.12
C GLU A 68 -11.36 11.08 -21.23
N SER A 69 -11.67 9.84 -20.92
CA SER A 69 -11.79 8.75 -21.89
C SER A 69 -13.09 8.72 -22.69
N GLY A 70 -13.81 9.84 -22.82
CA GLY A 70 -15.04 9.94 -23.61
C GLY A 70 -16.22 9.19 -22.99
N ASP A 71 -16.99 8.45 -23.78
CA ASP A 71 -18.23 7.78 -23.37
C ASP A 71 -18.06 6.61 -22.36
N ARG A 72 -16.91 6.45 -21.73
CA ARG A 72 -16.67 5.42 -20.71
C ARG A 72 -16.99 5.98 -19.33
N GLU A 73 -17.92 5.36 -18.64
CA GLU A 73 -18.36 5.78 -17.31
C GLU A 73 -17.22 5.76 -16.27
N PHE A 74 -16.29 4.82 -16.36
CA PHE A 74 -15.16 4.69 -15.44
C PHE A 74 -14.07 3.80 -16.06
N ASP A 75 -12.83 4.29 -16.06
CA ASP A 75 -11.67 3.49 -16.45
C ASP A 75 -10.76 3.31 -15.22
N PRO A 76 -10.75 2.12 -14.59
CA PRO A 76 -9.97 1.86 -13.39
C PRO A 76 -8.47 1.91 -13.66
N TYR A 77 -8.01 1.50 -14.82
CA TYR A 77 -6.60 1.54 -15.19
C TYR A 77 -6.10 2.97 -15.35
N LEU A 78 -6.82 3.79 -16.11
CA LEU A 78 -6.45 5.20 -16.30
C LEU A 78 -6.59 5.98 -14.99
N SER A 79 -7.64 5.73 -14.22
CA SER A 79 -7.83 6.37 -12.91
C SER A 79 -6.66 6.09 -11.97
N PHE A 80 -6.23 4.85 -11.87
CA PHE A 80 -5.08 4.49 -11.04
C PHE A 80 -3.76 5.05 -11.56
N ARG A 81 -3.52 4.95 -12.87
CA ARG A 81 -2.29 5.44 -13.49
C ARG A 81 -2.14 6.96 -13.33
N GLU A 82 -3.18 7.70 -13.61
CA GLU A 82 -3.12 9.16 -13.67
C GLU A 82 -3.19 9.82 -12.30
N LEU A 83 -3.69 9.09 -11.30
CA LEU A 83 -3.63 9.47 -9.89
C LEU A 83 -2.21 9.91 -9.48
N PHE A 84 -1.18 9.14 -9.88
CA PHE A 84 0.20 9.42 -9.52
C PHE A 84 0.89 10.44 -10.45
N MET A 85 0.30 10.73 -11.58
CA MET A 85 0.82 11.72 -12.52
C MET A 85 0.22 13.12 -12.30
N SER A 86 -0.93 13.20 -11.67
CA SER A 86 -1.60 14.44 -11.32
C SER A 86 -1.14 14.91 -9.92
N GLY A 87 -0.50 16.05 -9.86
CA GLY A 87 0.07 16.56 -8.59
C GLY A 87 -0.94 17.12 -7.60
N ASN A 88 -2.19 17.35 -8.01
CA ASN A 88 -3.22 17.94 -7.14
C ASN A 88 -4.60 17.51 -7.60
N HIS A 89 -5.20 16.60 -6.88
CA HIS A 89 -6.53 16.06 -7.17
C HIS A 89 -7.30 15.77 -5.86
N ALA A 90 -8.54 15.34 -6.01
CA ALA A 90 -9.49 15.22 -4.90
C ALA A 90 -9.14 14.17 -3.81
N GLU A 91 -8.24 13.24 -4.07
CA GLU A 91 -7.74 12.31 -3.06
C GLU A 91 -6.63 12.91 -2.17
N VAL A 92 -6.00 14.00 -2.60
CA VAL A 92 -4.85 14.57 -1.87
C VAL A 92 -5.35 15.38 -0.69
N ILE A 93 -5.16 14.86 0.52
CA ILE A 93 -5.48 15.56 1.76
C ILE A 93 -4.36 16.55 2.13
N PHE A 94 -3.12 16.11 1.99
CA PHE A 94 -1.94 16.92 2.28
C PHE A 94 -0.74 16.35 1.52
N ALA A 95 -0.07 17.18 0.76
CA ALA A 95 1.15 16.82 0.07
C ALA A 95 2.22 17.89 0.24
N THR A 96 3.47 17.47 0.32
CA THR A 96 4.63 18.36 0.28
C THR A 96 5.24 18.30 -1.11
N HIS A 97 5.29 19.45 -1.77
CA HIS A 97 6.01 19.60 -3.02
C HIS A 97 7.48 19.92 -2.72
N LYS A 98 8.25 18.89 -2.50
CA LYS A 98 9.70 19.06 -2.44
C LYS A 98 10.29 18.48 -3.73
N SER A 99 10.96 19.33 -4.50
CA SER A 99 11.80 18.86 -5.60
C SER A 99 12.86 17.94 -5.00
N GLY A 100 12.78 16.67 -5.33
CA GLY A 100 13.62 15.65 -4.72
C GLY A 100 15.08 15.85 -5.04
N ASP A 101 15.93 15.46 -4.13
CA ASP A 101 17.33 15.21 -4.40
C ASP A 101 17.40 14.03 -5.40
N TRP A 102 17.56 14.35 -6.66
CA TRP A 102 17.53 13.40 -7.77
C TRP A 102 18.62 12.31 -7.67
N GLN A 103 19.67 12.55 -6.91
CA GLN A 103 20.77 11.60 -6.75
C GLN A 103 20.42 10.41 -5.85
N TRP A 104 19.46 10.60 -4.93
CA TRP A 104 19.10 9.61 -3.92
C TRP A 104 17.58 9.36 -3.86
N GLY A 105 16.86 9.73 -4.92
CA GLY A 105 15.42 9.54 -5.01
C GLY A 105 15.00 8.08 -5.03
N TYR A 106 13.70 7.85 -4.88
CA TYR A 106 13.11 6.50 -4.89
C TYR A 106 13.39 5.73 -6.17
N ASP A 107 13.45 6.39 -7.31
CA ASP A 107 13.78 5.82 -8.59
C ASP A 107 15.14 5.11 -8.58
N LYS A 108 16.14 5.68 -7.96
CA LYS A 108 17.45 5.03 -7.76
C LYS A 108 17.44 3.91 -6.74
N ARG A 109 16.65 4.05 -5.68
CA ARG A 109 16.62 3.06 -4.59
C ARG A 109 15.78 1.84 -4.94
N CYS A 110 14.66 2.03 -5.64
CA CYS A 110 13.69 0.98 -5.92
C CYS A 110 13.90 0.31 -7.27
N ASN A 111 14.41 1.05 -8.28
CA ASN A 111 14.54 0.51 -9.62
C ASN A 111 15.67 -0.55 -9.69
N PRO A 112 15.37 -1.77 -10.16
CA PRO A 112 16.39 -2.80 -10.35
C PRO A 112 17.23 -2.61 -11.63
N LYS A 113 16.78 -1.74 -12.54
CA LYS A 113 17.44 -1.46 -13.84
C LYS A 113 17.68 0.05 -13.99
N ASN A 114 18.19 0.46 -15.14
CA ASN A 114 18.40 1.87 -15.50
C ASN A 114 19.21 2.69 -14.49
N GLY A 115 20.26 2.07 -13.92
CA GLY A 115 21.14 2.71 -12.94
C GLY A 115 20.56 2.79 -11.53
N GLY A 116 19.51 2.05 -11.23
CA GLY A 116 19.01 1.85 -9.89
C GLY A 116 19.78 0.76 -9.12
N TYR A 117 19.61 0.75 -7.81
CA TYR A 117 20.34 -0.13 -6.90
C TYR A 117 19.50 -1.25 -6.28
N SER A 118 18.19 -1.28 -6.55
CA SER A 118 17.26 -2.27 -5.95
C SER A 118 17.39 -2.40 -4.41
N MET A 119 17.58 -1.27 -3.73
CA MET A 119 17.83 -1.26 -2.28
C MET A 119 16.55 -1.34 -1.46
N GLN A 120 15.43 -0.95 -2.05
CA GLN A 120 14.12 -0.98 -1.40
C GLN A 120 13.17 -1.80 -2.26
N ASN A 121 12.62 -2.83 -1.68
CA ASN A 121 11.67 -3.71 -2.32
C ASN A 121 10.42 -3.85 -1.45
N ALA A 122 9.32 -4.26 -2.06
CA ALA A 122 8.13 -4.62 -1.32
C ALA A 122 8.39 -5.86 -0.44
N THR A 123 7.77 -5.91 0.72
CA THR A 123 7.74 -7.15 1.51
C THR A 123 6.78 -8.14 0.88
N GLN A 124 7.01 -9.44 1.07
CA GLN A 124 6.12 -10.47 0.54
C GLN A 124 4.67 -10.26 1.02
N ASN A 125 4.48 -9.89 2.28
CA ASN A 125 3.14 -9.60 2.82
C ASN A 125 2.36 -8.54 2.04
N ILE A 126 3.02 -7.49 1.54
CA ILE A 126 2.31 -6.48 0.74
C ILE A 126 2.06 -6.98 -0.68
N VAL A 127 2.94 -7.81 -1.21
CA VAL A 127 2.73 -8.44 -2.53
C VAL A 127 1.53 -9.38 -2.46
N ASP A 128 1.45 -10.21 -1.43
CA ASP A 128 0.36 -11.17 -1.21
C ASP A 128 -1.00 -10.51 -0.92
N ALA A 129 -0.99 -9.24 -0.53
CA ALA A 129 -2.22 -8.47 -0.30
C ALA A 129 -2.87 -7.94 -1.59
N PHE A 130 -2.18 -8.04 -2.73
CA PHE A 130 -2.79 -7.72 -4.02
C PHE A 130 -3.66 -8.88 -4.49
N LEU A 131 -4.83 -8.53 -5.01
CA LEU A 131 -5.73 -9.53 -5.61
C LEU A 131 -5.17 -10.03 -6.93
N THR A 132 -5.54 -11.26 -7.28
CA THR A 132 -5.22 -11.84 -8.58
C THR A 132 -5.99 -11.12 -9.69
N ARG A 133 -5.71 -11.50 -10.94
CA ARG A 133 -6.42 -10.98 -12.12
C ARG A 133 -7.93 -11.11 -12.02
N ASP A 134 -8.41 -12.18 -11.39
CA ASP A 134 -9.83 -12.49 -11.26
C ASP A 134 -10.46 -11.80 -10.03
N GLY A 135 -9.69 -10.96 -9.33
CA GLY A 135 -10.14 -10.20 -8.16
C GLY A 135 -10.25 -11.06 -6.90
N LEU A 136 -9.59 -12.20 -6.86
CA LEU A 136 -9.57 -13.14 -5.74
C LEU A 136 -8.30 -12.97 -4.90
N ASP A 137 -8.35 -13.40 -3.65
CA ASP A 137 -7.15 -13.61 -2.85
C ASP A 137 -6.27 -14.71 -3.48
N ILE A 138 -4.96 -14.60 -3.36
CA ILE A 138 -3.99 -15.55 -3.93
C ILE A 138 -4.21 -16.99 -3.46
N ASN A 139 -4.81 -17.18 -2.29
CA ASN A 139 -5.13 -18.51 -1.74
C ASN A 139 -6.47 -19.05 -2.23
N ASP A 140 -7.33 -18.21 -2.79
CA ASP A 140 -8.67 -18.56 -3.24
C ASP A 140 -8.75 -18.71 -4.76
N ASP A 141 -7.69 -18.38 -5.48
CA ASP A 141 -7.63 -18.47 -6.95
C ASP A 141 -6.95 -19.76 -7.39
N GLU A 142 -7.74 -20.68 -7.96
CA GLU A 142 -7.25 -21.95 -8.48
C GLU A 142 -6.31 -21.81 -9.69
N ASN A 143 -6.34 -20.66 -10.37
CA ASN A 143 -5.50 -20.37 -11.53
C ASN A 143 -4.17 -19.72 -11.13
N TYR A 144 -4.00 -19.35 -9.86
CA TYR A 144 -2.77 -18.74 -9.35
C TYR A 144 -1.89 -19.79 -8.68
N SER A 145 -0.61 -19.75 -8.97
CA SER A 145 0.40 -20.59 -8.30
C SER A 145 1.72 -19.84 -8.16
N GLU A 146 2.31 -19.91 -6.98
CA GLU A 146 3.66 -19.46 -6.73
C GLU A 146 4.73 -20.57 -6.85
N GLU A 147 4.30 -21.78 -7.19
CA GLU A 147 5.22 -22.90 -7.33
C GLU A 147 6.01 -22.83 -8.63
N GLY A 148 7.33 -22.81 -8.49
CA GLY A 148 8.24 -22.83 -9.63
C GLY A 148 8.39 -21.49 -10.34
N PHE A 149 8.74 -21.56 -11.59
CA PHE A 149 8.97 -20.44 -12.50
C PHE A 149 8.36 -20.71 -13.85
N ALA A 150 7.83 -19.67 -14.50
CA ALA A 150 7.42 -19.79 -15.89
C ALA A 150 8.61 -20.25 -16.75
N GLN A 151 8.37 -21.20 -17.64
CA GLN A 151 9.40 -21.68 -18.55
C GLN A 151 9.65 -20.64 -19.65
N LYS A 152 10.81 -20.75 -20.28
CA LYS A 152 11.25 -19.78 -21.30
C LYS A 152 10.24 -19.63 -22.46
N ASP A 153 9.57 -20.68 -22.80
CA ASP A 153 8.66 -20.74 -23.95
C ASP A 153 7.17 -20.70 -23.54
N ASP A 154 6.87 -20.47 -22.26
CA ASP A 154 5.50 -20.30 -21.82
C ASP A 154 4.91 -19.01 -22.38
N PRO A 155 3.74 -19.02 -23.00
CA PRO A 155 3.07 -17.82 -23.46
C PRO A 155 2.58 -17.00 -22.27
N ASP A 156 2.68 -15.67 -22.39
CA ASP A 156 2.01 -14.78 -21.46
C ASP A 156 0.48 -14.76 -21.74
N GLU A 157 -0.26 -14.00 -20.92
CA GLU A 157 -1.72 -13.87 -21.05
C GLU A 157 -2.18 -13.31 -22.40
N TYR A 158 -1.27 -12.69 -23.16
CA TYR A 158 -1.52 -12.19 -24.52
C TYR A 158 -1.01 -13.13 -25.62
N GLY A 159 -0.59 -14.35 -25.27
CA GLY A 159 -0.04 -15.33 -26.19
C GLY A 159 1.38 -15.02 -26.66
N LYS A 160 2.07 -14.08 -26.04
CA LYS A 160 3.48 -13.76 -26.36
C LYS A 160 4.40 -14.70 -25.60
N VAL A 161 5.30 -15.33 -26.30
CA VAL A 161 6.34 -16.15 -25.70
C VAL A 161 7.38 -15.28 -25.01
N ARG A 162 7.64 -15.54 -23.73
CA ARG A 162 8.67 -14.85 -22.96
C ARG A 162 10.01 -15.54 -23.14
N ASN A 163 11.05 -14.74 -23.36
CA ASN A 163 12.42 -15.24 -23.50
C ASN A 163 13.18 -15.32 -22.17
N GLU A 164 12.52 -15.01 -21.07
CA GLU A 164 13.10 -14.96 -19.73
C GLU A 164 12.35 -15.87 -18.78
N ILE A 165 13.04 -16.46 -17.84
CA ILE A 165 12.43 -17.20 -16.74
C ILE A 165 11.87 -16.16 -15.78
N ASN A 166 10.54 -16.14 -15.65
CA ASN A 166 9.82 -15.34 -14.69
C ASN A 166 9.12 -16.24 -13.70
N ARG A 167 8.76 -15.71 -12.52
CA ARG A 167 7.79 -16.40 -11.66
C ARG A 167 6.53 -16.69 -12.46
N GLY A 168 6.03 -17.89 -12.34
CA GLY A 168 4.75 -18.28 -12.94
C GLY A 168 3.63 -17.49 -12.29
N TYR A 169 2.75 -16.97 -13.09
CA TYR A 169 1.43 -16.49 -12.71
C TYR A 169 0.42 -17.33 -13.49
#